data_de922243473c7c2f2139da79a54b3af9
#
_entry.id   de922243473c7c2f2139da79a54b3af9
#
_cell.length_a   1.000
_cell.length_b   1.000
_cell.length_c   1.000
_cell.angle_alpha   90.00
_cell.angle_beta   90.00
_cell.angle_gamma   90.00
#
_symmetry.space_group_name_H-M   'P 1'
#
loop_
_entity.id
_entity.type
_entity.pdbx_description
1 polymer ?
#
loop_
_entity_poly.entity_id
_entity_poly.type
_entity_poly.pdbx_seq_one_letter_code
_entity_poly.pdbx_strand_id
1 'polypeptide(L)'
;MERKEFKAESKRLLDLMINSIYTHKEIFLREIISNASDAIDKLCYLSLTDDKVGIRRDEFAIRLVLDKEKRLLTVSDNGIGMDREDLESNLGVIASSGSLKFRQEMDGDVGADTDIIGQFGVGFYSAFMVADEITVITRKYGQEQAWKWQSAGVDGYTIEPCEKETVGTDIIMHIKEDGEEKDEYSQYLREYPLQKLVKKYSDYIRFPIRMELPHPVLKEGSTEENPEYEEKFEWETLNSMVPLWQRKKGDVTKEEYDEFYQQRFADPNPPLSVITVSAEGAVTYKAMLFIPSKATGRYYTEDYESGLQLYSAGVMIMDKCADLVPECFNFVRGVVDSPDLNLNISRELLQHDRQLKLICSNLEKKIKAELERLLRDEREKYEQFWQSYGRQLKMCAMDDYGAKKETLQDLLLFYSSTEKKLVTLAEYVGRMQEGQKYIYFASGDTVEAIDHMPQTELLKDHSMEILYFTDKADEFLSDILHTYQDKPFRSAIDGDLELGDEQKPDETEHYKESFGFIKEVLGDRVDTVKASTKLKTHPVCLTSGEGVTFEMEKYFTAVQPELGLKAKRILELNVDHPAFMALETARVLDPERAKKYAEILYNQALLIAGLPIENPSAYTDLLCSLWK
;
A
#
# COMPACT_ATOMS: atom_id res chain seq x y z
N MET A 1 -25.70 0.28 -48.60
CA MET A 1 -24.47 0.61 -47.88
C MET A 1 -23.54 -0.57 -48.07
N GLU A 2 -22.43 -0.38 -48.74
CA GLU A 2 -21.41 -1.41 -48.98
C GLU A 2 -20.51 -1.45 -47.70
N ARG A 3 -20.50 -2.56 -46.97
CA ARG A 3 -19.65 -2.75 -45.80
C ARG A 3 -18.29 -3.24 -46.31
N LYS A 4 -17.22 -2.45 -46.10
CA LYS A 4 -15.85 -2.82 -46.47
C LYS A 4 -15.11 -3.26 -45.24
N GLU A 5 -14.39 -4.37 -45.34
CA GLU A 5 -13.50 -4.87 -44.27
C GLU A 5 -12.17 -4.10 -44.28
N PHE A 6 -11.60 -3.88 -43.07
CA PHE A 6 -10.27 -3.31 -42.96
C PHE A 6 -9.21 -4.32 -43.41
N LYS A 7 -8.25 -3.87 -44.23
CA LYS A 7 -7.07 -4.66 -44.60
C LYS A 7 -5.93 -4.32 -43.62
N ALA A 8 -5.30 -5.33 -43.02
CA ALA A 8 -4.17 -5.15 -42.13
C ALA A 8 -2.85 -5.36 -42.88
N GLU A 9 -1.86 -4.49 -42.63
CA GLU A 9 -0.46 -4.71 -43.02
C GLU A 9 0.21 -5.56 -41.94
N SER A 10 0.35 -6.88 -42.16
CA SER A 10 0.84 -7.84 -41.19
C SER A 10 2.23 -7.49 -40.65
N LYS A 11 3.14 -6.99 -41.50
CA LYS A 11 4.49 -6.54 -41.08
C LYS A 11 4.43 -5.41 -40.05
N ARG A 12 3.59 -4.41 -40.28
CA ARG A 12 3.46 -3.26 -39.40
C ARG A 12 2.76 -3.60 -38.09
N LEU A 13 1.81 -4.55 -38.13
CA LEU A 13 1.18 -5.08 -36.90
C LEU A 13 2.17 -5.85 -36.07
N LEU A 14 3.00 -6.70 -36.66
CA LEU A 14 4.04 -7.43 -35.93
C LEU A 14 5.08 -6.50 -35.29
N ASP A 15 5.50 -5.47 -36.02
CA ASP A 15 6.40 -4.44 -35.50
C ASP A 15 5.80 -3.68 -34.29
N LEU A 16 4.52 -3.29 -34.40
CA LEU A 16 3.80 -2.69 -33.27
C LEU A 16 3.68 -3.64 -32.07
N MET A 17 3.46 -4.92 -32.32
CA MET A 17 3.39 -5.94 -31.27
C MET A 17 4.72 -6.13 -30.55
N ILE A 18 5.81 -6.19 -31.29
CA ILE A 18 7.15 -6.37 -30.71
C ILE A 18 7.60 -5.14 -29.94
N ASN A 19 7.31 -3.92 -30.44
CA ASN A 19 7.90 -2.70 -29.93
C ASN A 19 6.96 -1.81 -29.09
N SER A 20 5.64 -2.09 -29.04
CA SER A 20 4.68 -1.18 -28.42
C SER A 20 3.67 -1.83 -27.47
N ILE A 21 3.46 -3.14 -27.51
CA ILE A 21 2.46 -3.81 -26.65
C ILE A 21 2.98 -4.05 -25.25
N TYR A 22 4.24 -4.43 -25.13
CA TYR A 22 4.86 -4.77 -23.84
C TYR A 22 5.79 -3.65 -23.37
N THR A 23 5.63 -3.22 -22.12
CA THR A 23 6.46 -2.18 -21.51
C THR A 23 7.81 -2.75 -21.06
N HIS A 24 7.84 -4.01 -20.63
CA HIS A 24 9.02 -4.67 -20.09
C HIS A 24 9.46 -5.85 -20.94
N LYS A 25 10.70 -5.83 -21.44
CA LYS A 25 11.25 -6.91 -22.29
C LYS A 25 11.28 -8.26 -21.60
N GLU A 26 11.50 -8.30 -20.29
CA GLU A 26 11.60 -9.52 -19.48
C GLU A 26 10.34 -10.40 -19.47
N ILE A 27 9.20 -9.85 -19.90
CA ILE A 27 7.91 -10.55 -20.00
C ILE A 27 7.93 -11.68 -21.04
N PHE A 28 8.85 -11.64 -22.02
CA PHE A 28 8.96 -12.69 -23.02
C PHE A 28 9.04 -14.09 -22.39
N LEU A 29 9.82 -14.23 -21.31
CA LEU A 29 9.98 -15.53 -20.65
C LEU A 29 8.68 -16.02 -20.01
N ARG A 30 7.91 -15.12 -19.41
CA ARG A 30 6.57 -15.41 -18.88
C ARG A 30 5.64 -15.94 -19.97
N GLU A 31 5.59 -15.27 -21.11
CA GLU A 31 4.70 -15.66 -22.21
C GLU A 31 5.09 -17.01 -22.81
N ILE A 32 6.39 -17.24 -23.03
CA ILE A 32 6.87 -18.53 -23.58
C ILE A 32 6.63 -19.68 -22.59
N ILE A 33 6.86 -19.49 -21.30
CA ILE A 33 6.57 -20.50 -20.28
C ILE A 33 5.06 -20.75 -20.18
N SER A 34 4.23 -19.72 -20.27
CA SER A 34 2.76 -19.85 -20.27
C SER A 34 2.27 -20.69 -21.45
N ASN A 35 2.84 -20.47 -22.66
CA ASN A 35 2.51 -21.27 -23.84
C ASN A 35 2.94 -22.73 -23.69
N ALA A 36 4.11 -22.97 -23.08
CA ALA A 36 4.60 -24.32 -22.76
C ALA A 36 3.67 -25.03 -21.77
N SER A 37 3.22 -24.31 -20.71
CA SER A 37 2.23 -24.83 -19.76
C SER A 37 0.93 -25.22 -20.44
N ASP A 38 0.37 -24.34 -21.29
CA ASP A 38 -0.85 -24.63 -22.05
C ASP A 38 -0.70 -25.86 -22.98
N ALA A 39 0.48 -26.04 -23.59
CA ALA A 39 0.75 -27.20 -24.45
C ALA A 39 0.77 -28.52 -23.62
N ILE A 40 1.31 -28.47 -22.41
CA ILE A 40 1.30 -29.61 -21.48
C ILE A 40 -0.13 -29.86 -20.98
N ASP A 41 -0.90 -28.82 -20.62
CA ASP A 41 -2.28 -28.97 -20.15
C ASP A 41 -3.16 -29.67 -21.20
N LYS A 42 -2.99 -29.33 -22.49
CA LYS A 42 -3.69 -30.01 -23.59
C LYS A 42 -3.38 -31.49 -23.69
N LEU A 43 -2.10 -31.87 -23.55
CA LEU A 43 -1.70 -33.29 -23.59
C LEU A 43 -2.13 -34.01 -22.31
N CYS A 44 -2.05 -33.35 -21.17
CA CYS A 44 -2.52 -33.88 -19.90
C CYS A 44 -4.03 -34.17 -19.94
N TYR A 45 -4.84 -33.26 -20.55
CA TYR A 45 -6.26 -33.49 -20.76
C TYR A 45 -6.53 -34.70 -21.68
N LEU A 46 -5.80 -34.82 -22.79
CA LEU A 46 -5.93 -35.97 -23.68
C LEU A 46 -5.57 -37.26 -22.96
N SER A 47 -4.61 -37.27 -22.04
CA SER A 47 -4.23 -38.44 -21.27
C SER A 47 -5.36 -38.98 -20.36
N LEU A 48 -6.41 -38.19 -20.10
CA LEU A 48 -7.57 -38.66 -19.33
C LEU A 48 -8.46 -39.60 -20.17
N THR A 49 -8.38 -39.52 -21.50
CA THR A 49 -9.22 -40.28 -22.42
C THR A 49 -8.45 -41.21 -23.36
N ASP A 50 -7.13 -41.02 -23.48
CA ASP A 50 -6.25 -41.80 -24.35
C ASP A 50 -5.04 -42.37 -23.56
N ASP A 51 -5.13 -43.62 -23.16
CA ASP A 51 -4.07 -44.33 -22.44
C ASP A 51 -2.73 -44.46 -23.23
N LYS A 52 -2.75 -44.18 -24.56
CA LYS A 52 -1.55 -44.22 -25.40
C LYS A 52 -0.61 -43.03 -25.21
N VAL A 53 -1.07 -41.98 -24.54
CA VAL A 53 -0.21 -40.84 -24.21
C VAL A 53 1.02 -41.29 -23.41
N GLY A 54 0.87 -42.25 -22.50
CA GLY A 54 1.96 -42.96 -21.84
C GLY A 54 2.88 -42.12 -20.96
N ILE A 55 2.60 -40.83 -20.79
CA ILE A 55 3.38 -39.92 -19.94
C ILE A 55 2.68 -39.79 -18.59
N ARG A 56 3.41 -40.03 -17.50
CA ARG A 56 2.89 -39.82 -16.15
C ARG A 56 2.89 -38.33 -15.82
N ARG A 57 2.00 -37.91 -14.93
CA ARG A 57 1.84 -36.50 -14.53
C ARG A 57 3.13 -35.90 -13.97
N ASP A 58 3.97 -36.68 -13.31
CA ASP A 58 5.26 -36.25 -12.73
C ASP A 58 6.40 -36.15 -13.76
N GLU A 59 6.18 -36.61 -14.98
CA GLU A 59 7.13 -36.54 -16.10
C GLU A 59 6.97 -35.29 -16.95
N PHE A 60 5.81 -34.60 -16.84
CA PHE A 60 5.62 -33.33 -17.50
C PHE A 60 6.54 -32.24 -16.92
N ALA A 61 7.25 -31.53 -17.78
CA ALA A 61 8.17 -30.48 -17.37
C ALA A 61 8.42 -29.46 -18.48
N ILE A 62 8.70 -28.24 -18.07
CA ILE A 62 9.27 -27.19 -18.91
C ILE A 62 10.77 -27.12 -18.59
N ARG A 63 11.64 -27.09 -19.59
CA ARG A 63 13.09 -27.04 -19.42
C ARG A 63 13.67 -25.77 -20.02
N LEU A 64 14.56 -25.13 -19.29
CA LEU A 64 15.35 -23.99 -19.74
C LEU A 64 16.77 -24.44 -19.96
N VAL A 65 17.30 -24.26 -21.16
CA VAL A 65 18.66 -24.64 -21.54
C VAL A 65 19.40 -23.43 -22.12
N LEU A 66 20.62 -23.20 -21.64
CA LEU A 66 21.50 -22.13 -22.11
C LEU A 66 22.69 -22.66 -22.91
N ASP A 67 22.95 -22.05 -24.06
CA ASP A 67 24.21 -22.15 -24.77
C ASP A 67 24.81 -20.74 -24.87
N LYS A 68 25.67 -20.41 -23.90
CA LYS A 68 26.27 -19.07 -23.79
C LYS A 68 27.17 -18.72 -24.98
N GLU A 69 27.88 -19.75 -25.54
CA GLU A 69 28.80 -19.54 -26.65
C GLU A 69 28.06 -19.16 -27.93
N LYS A 70 26.91 -19.80 -28.16
CA LYS A 70 26.05 -19.53 -29.33
C LYS A 70 24.97 -18.51 -29.05
N ARG A 71 24.92 -17.93 -27.87
CA ARG A 71 23.90 -16.96 -27.41
C ARG A 71 22.47 -17.53 -27.53
N LEU A 72 22.26 -18.81 -27.24
CA LEU A 72 20.95 -19.45 -27.33
C LEU A 72 20.32 -19.66 -25.96
N LEU A 73 19.06 -19.27 -25.87
CA LEU A 73 18.14 -19.67 -24.80
C LEU A 73 17.07 -20.56 -25.39
N THR A 74 16.97 -21.80 -24.90
CA THR A 74 15.97 -22.77 -25.34
C THR A 74 14.95 -22.99 -24.22
N VAL A 75 13.66 -22.90 -24.56
CA VAL A 75 12.54 -23.32 -23.71
C VAL A 75 11.88 -24.52 -24.34
N SER A 76 11.92 -25.66 -23.65
CA SER A 76 11.39 -26.92 -24.13
C SER A 76 10.22 -27.38 -23.27
N ASP A 77 9.16 -27.88 -23.90
CA ASP A 77 8.06 -28.58 -23.25
C ASP A 77 7.88 -29.99 -23.81
N ASN A 78 7.30 -30.87 -23.03
CA ASN A 78 6.83 -32.17 -23.46
C ASN A 78 5.29 -32.22 -23.55
N GLY A 79 4.70 -31.14 -24.02
CA GLY A 79 3.27 -30.99 -24.25
C GLY A 79 2.81 -31.63 -25.58
N ILE A 80 1.64 -31.21 -26.08
CA ILE A 80 0.96 -31.79 -27.24
C ILE A 80 1.75 -31.67 -28.55
N GLY A 81 2.65 -30.65 -28.67
CA GLY A 81 3.36 -30.33 -29.89
C GLY A 81 2.45 -29.74 -30.99
N MET A 82 3.04 -29.52 -32.19
CA MET A 82 2.35 -28.93 -33.35
C MET A 82 2.70 -29.68 -34.62
N ASP A 83 1.73 -29.84 -35.51
CA ASP A 83 1.96 -30.23 -36.89
C ASP A 83 2.16 -29.00 -37.78
N ARG A 84 2.30 -29.22 -39.08
CA ARG A 84 2.51 -28.13 -40.05
C ARG A 84 1.33 -27.14 -40.08
N GLU A 85 0.10 -27.63 -40.02
CA GLU A 85 -1.10 -26.80 -40.06
C GLU A 85 -1.23 -25.98 -38.76
N ASP A 86 -0.89 -26.56 -37.63
CA ASP A 86 -0.83 -25.86 -36.35
C ASP A 86 0.24 -24.75 -36.35
N LEU A 87 1.43 -24.99 -36.93
CA LEU A 87 2.47 -23.98 -37.08
C LEU A 87 2.01 -22.81 -37.96
N GLU A 88 1.37 -23.11 -39.10
CA GLU A 88 0.82 -22.08 -40.01
C GLU A 88 -0.31 -21.29 -39.32
N SER A 89 -1.18 -21.95 -38.56
CA SER A 89 -2.34 -21.29 -37.91
C SER A 89 -2.02 -20.56 -36.59
N ASN A 90 -1.06 -21.07 -35.79
CA ASN A 90 -0.76 -20.53 -34.48
C ASN A 90 0.44 -19.58 -34.46
N LEU A 91 1.46 -19.82 -35.32
CA LEU A 91 2.65 -18.98 -35.44
C LEU A 91 2.73 -18.17 -36.72
N GLY A 92 1.97 -18.55 -37.74
CA GLY A 92 1.88 -17.83 -39.04
C GLY A 92 0.76 -16.80 -39.07
N VAL A 93 -0.21 -16.86 -38.20
CA VAL A 93 -1.34 -15.94 -38.10
C VAL A 93 -1.31 -15.16 -36.79
N ILE A 94 -1.13 -13.85 -36.88
CA ILE A 94 -1.09 -12.94 -35.71
C ILE A 94 -2.47 -12.91 -35.05
N ALA A 95 -2.48 -12.96 -33.71
CA ALA A 95 -3.69 -12.99 -32.86
C ALA A 95 -4.57 -14.25 -33.05
N SER A 96 -3.99 -15.36 -33.49
CA SER A 96 -4.64 -16.69 -33.48
C SER A 96 -4.21 -17.49 -32.27
N SER A 97 -5.15 -17.81 -31.37
CA SER A 97 -4.87 -18.63 -30.19
C SER A 97 -5.43 -20.03 -30.33
N GLY A 98 -4.54 -21.02 -30.47
CA GLY A 98 -4.89 -22.43 -30.40
C GLY A 98 -5.38 -22.88 -29.02
N SER A 99 -4.98 -22.18 -27.96
CA SER A 99 -5.43 -22.41 -26.59
C SER A 99 -6.86 -21.94 -26.37
N LEU A 100 -7.25 -20.80 -26.95
CA LEU A 100 -8.61 -20.31 -26.91
C LEU A 100 -9.58 -21.22 -27.68
N LYS A 101 -9.19 -21.71 -28.85
CA LYS A 101 -9.99 -22.67 -29.63
C LYS A 101 -10.23 -23.97 -28.84
N PHE A 102 -9.18 -24.50 -28.26
CA PHE A 102 -9.25 -25.71 -27.41
C PHE A 102 -10.19 -25.49 -26.20
N ARG A 103 -10.13 -24.34 -25.54
CA ARG A 103 -11.05 -24.01 -24.45
C ARG A 103 -12.52 -23.97 -24.91
N GLN A 104 -12.79 -23.38 -26.06
CA GLN A 104 -14.15 -23.31 -26.63
C GLN A 104 -14.72 -24.69 -27.01
N GLU A 105 -13.85 -25.61 -27.44
CA GLU A 105 -14.24 -26.99 -27.73
C GLU A 105 -14.57 -27.78 -26.44
N MET A 106 -13.93 -27.42 -25.32
CA MET A 106 -14.15 -28.04 -24.00
C MET A 106 -15.36 -27.52 -23.24
N ASP A 107 -15.93 -26.34 -23.57
CA ASP A 107 -17.04 -25.71 -22.83
C ASP A 107 -18.31 -26.58 -22.71
N GLY A 108 -18.32 -27.79 -23.31
CA GLY A 108 -19.35 -28.81 -23.15
C GLY A 108 -19.08 -29.87 -22.06
N ASP A 109 -17.86 -29.97 -21.54
CA ASP A 109 -17.44 -31.00 -20.57
C ASP A 109 -17.18 -30.39 -19.19
N VAL A 110 -18.21 -30.38 -18.36
CA VAL A 110 -18.18 -29.83 -17.00
C VAL A 110 -17.30 -30.72 -16.12
N GLY A 111 -16.06 -30.32 -15.87
CA GLY A 111 -15.20 -30.98 -14.90
C GLY A 111 -13.69 -31.01 -15.18
N ALA A 112 -13.22 -30.51 -16.29
CA ALA A 112 -11.78 -30.45 -16.56
C ALA A 112 -11.13 -29.28 -15.84
N ASP A 113 -10.26 -29.58 -14.89
CA ASP A 113 -9.41 -28.65 -14.14
C ASP A 113 -8.25 -28.12 -15.03
N THR A 114 -8.61 -27.44 -16.15
CA THR A 114 -7.64 -26.89 -17.11
C THR A 114 -7.65 -25.37 -17.06
N ASP A 115 -6.60 -24.81 -16.45
CA ASP A 115 -6.37 -23.36 -16.37
C ASP A 115 -5.56 -22.89 -17.59
N ILE A 116 -6.21 -22.77 -18.75
CA ILE A 116 -5.55 -22.26 -19.97
C ILE A 116 -5.20 -20.79 -19.82
N ILE A 117 -3.92 -20.47 -19.96
CA ILE A 117 -3.34 -19.14 -19.74
C ILE A 117 -3.39 -18.29 -21.02
N GLY A 118 -3.01 -18.85 -22.17
CA GLY A 118 -2.82 -18.15 -23.45
C GLY A 118 -4.12 -17.88 -24.22
N GLN A 119 -4.68 -16.67 -24.12
CA GLN A 119 -5.97 -16.32 -24.73
C GLN A 119 -5.86 -15.45 -26.00
N PHE A 120 -4.76 -14.69 -26.16
CA PHE A 120 -4.68 -13.62 -27.18
C PHE A 120 -3.92 -14.01 -28.46
N GLY A 121 -3.12 -15.09 -28.45
CA GLY A 121 -2.33 -15.53 -29.61
C GLY A 121 -1.22 -14.56 -30.03
N VAL A 122 -0.72 -13.75 -29.10
CA VAL A 122 0.34 -12.75 -29.35
C VAL A 122 1.58 -12.97 -28.49
N GLY A 123 1.46 -13.70 -27.37
CA GLY A 123 2.52 -13.89 -26.39
C GLY A 123 3.82 -14.45 -26.99
N PHE A 124 3.72 -15.36 -27.95
CA PHE A 124 4.89 -15.92 -28.64
C PHE A 124 5.79 -14.85 -29.26
N TYR A 125 5.22 -13.83 -29.89
CA TYR A 125 5.99 -12.79 -30.58
C TYR A 125 6.77 -11.87 -29.63
N SER A 126 6.47 -11.90 -28.32
CA SER A 126 7.26 -11.19 -27.30
C SER A 126 8.72 -11.64 -27.27
N ALA A 127 9.02 -12.87 -27.69
CA ALA A 127 10.39 -13.38 -27.81
C ALA A 127 11.26 -12.55 -28.77
N PHE A 128 10.70 -11.92 -29.80
CA PHE A 128 11.43 -11.04 -30.71
C PHE A 128 11.87 -9.71 -30.05
N MET A 129 11.38 -9.38 -28.88
CA MET A 129 11.91 -8.24 -28.12
C MET A 129 13.37 -8.48 -27.71
N VAL A 130 13.75 -9.73 -27.43
CA VAL A 130 15.07 -10.13 -26.93
C VAL A 130 15.89 -11.00 -27.89
N ALA A 131 15.24 -11.61 -28.89
CA ALA A 131 15.87 -12.47 -29.88
C ALA A 131 15.82 -11.83 -31.27
N ASP A 132 16.86 -12.02 -32.06
CA ASP A 132 16.93 -11.62 -33.48
C ASP A 132 16.52 -12.77 -34.40
N GLU A 133 16.59 -14.01 -33.94
CA GLU A 133 16.10 -15.20 -34.64
C GLU A 133 15.44 -16.17 -33.66
N ILE A 134 14.32 -16.75 -34.06
CA ILE A 134 13.60 -17.79 -33.30
C ILE A 134 13.43 -19.02 -34.18
N THR A 135 13.86 -20.17 -33.65
CA THR A 135 13.64 -21.48 -34.25
C THR A 135 12.71 -22.29 -33.35
N VAL A 136 11.65 -22.85 -33.92
CA VAL A 136 10.72 -23.75 -33.21
C VAL A 136 10.84 -25.14 -33.83
N ILE A 137 11.23 -26.15 -33.01
CA ILE A 137 11.29 -27.56 -33.40
C ILE A 137 10.18 -28.28 -32.65
N THR A 138 9.26 -28.91 -33.35
CA THR A 138 8.06 -29.47 -32.72
C THR A 138 7.63 -30.79 -33.37
N ARG A 139 7.12 -31.71 -32.55
CA ARG A 139 6.46 -32.94 -32.99
C ARG A 139 5.14 -33.12 -32.26
N LYS A 140 4.05 -33.18 -33.01
CA LYS A 140 2.69 -33.33 -32.46
C LYS A 140 2.47 -34.75 -31.96
N TYR A 141 1.75 -34.91 -30.87
CA TYR A 141 1.29 -36.20 -30.37
C TYR A 141 0.52 -36.96 -31.45
N GLY A 142 0.82 -38.24 -31.60
CA GLY A 142 0.21 -39.11 -32.59
C GLY A 142 0.80 -38.99 -34.02
N GLN A 143 1.79 -38.12 -34.23
CA GLN A 143 2.46 -37.95 -35.53
C GLN A 143 3.92 -38.38 -35.47
N GLU A 144 4.42 -38.98 -36.58
CA GLU A 144 5.84 -39.36 -36.70
C GLU A 144 6.70 -38.21 -37.20
N GLN A 145 6.15 -37.34 -38.08
CA GLN A 145 6.88 -36.24 -38.70
C GLN A 145 6.99 -35.05 -37.73
N ALA A 146 8.22 -34.59 -37.51
CA ALA A 146 8.52 -33.35 -36.81
C ALA A 146 8.76 -32.20 -37.80
N TRP A 147 8.55 -30.99 -37.35
CA TRP A 147 8.62 -29.76 -38.14
C TRP A 147 9.51 -28.71 -37.46
N LYS A 148 10.28 -28.01 -38.30
CA LYS A 148 11.06 -26.83 -37.93
C LYS A 148 10.44 -25.59 -38.54
N TRP A 149 10.07 -24.64 -37.72
CA TRP A 149 9.67 -23.30 -38.08
C TRP A 149 10.80 -22.33 -37.71
N GLN A 150 11.11 -21.34 -38.55
CA GLN A 150 12.17 -20.38 -38.27
C GLN A 150 11.80 -19.00 -38.82
N SER A 151 12.09 -17.95 -38.04
CA SER A 151 11.85 -16.56 -38.39
C SER A 151 12.85 -15.62 -37.74
N ALA A 152 13.25 -14.58 -38.47
CA ALA A 152 13.99 -13.42 -37.97
C ALA A 152 13.08 -12.20 -37.71
N GLY A 153 11.77 -12.39 -37.53
CA GLY A 153 10.80 -11.34 -37.26
C GLY A 153 9.93 -10.95 -38.44
N VAL A 154 9.90 -9.66 -38.78
CA VAL A 154 8.92 -9.07 -39.73
C VAL A 154 9.03 -9.53 -41.18
N ASP A 155 10.10 -10.22 -41.55
CA ASP A 155 10.35 -10.63 -42.93
C ASP A 155 9.70 -11.97 -43.34
N GLY A 156 8.99 -12.61 -42.39
CA GLY A 156 8.30 -13.87 -42.62
C GLY A 156 8.97 -15.05 -41.92
N TYR A 157 8.55 -16.25 -42.30
CA TYR A 157 9.01 -17.49 -41.69
C TYR A 157 9.17 -18.62 -42.73
N THR A 158 9.91 -19.65 -42.36
CA THR A 158 10.05 -20.89 -43.12
C THR A 158 9.55 -22.07 -42.30
N ILE A 159 8.99 -23.09 -42.99
CA ILE A 159 8.64 -24.39 -42.36
C ILE A 159 9.25 -25.51 -43.19
N GLU A 160 10.01 -26.36 -42.54
CA GLU A 160 10.64 -27.52 -43.15
C GLU A 160 10.51 -28.79 -42.26
N PRO A 161 10.47 -29.98 -42.84
CA PRO A 161 10.51 -31.22 -42.08
C PRO A 161 11.85 -31.34 -41.36
N CYS A 162 11.83 -31.87 -40.12
CA CYS A 162 13.02 -32.15 -39.35
C CYS A 162 12.87 -33.46 -38.54
N GLU A 163 13.90 -33.80 -37.77
CA GLU A 163 13.87 -34.92 -36.84
C GLU A 163 13.73 -34.41 -35.40
N LYS A 164 12.82 -35.02 -34.63
CA LYS A 164 12.66 -34.84 -33.19
C LYS A 164 12.12 -36.15 -32.61
N GLU A 165 12.88 -36.75 -31.69
CA GLU A 165 12.54 -38.07 -31.12
C GLU A 165 11.34 -38.02 -30.17
N THR A 166 11.19 -36.92 -29.43
CA THR A 166 10.15 -36.76 -28.39
C THR A 166 9.00 -35.87 -28.87
N VAL A 167 7.79 -36.15 -28.38
CA VAL A 167 6.64 -35.25 -28.52
C VAL A 167 6.89 -33.97 -27.74
N GLY A 168 6.37 -32.83 -28.20
CA GLY A 168 6.51 -31.53 -27.55
C GLY A 168 7.19 -30.51 -28.45
N THR A 169 7.56 -29.35 -27.87
CA THR A 169 8.08 -28.19 -28.59
C THR A 169 9.34 -27.65 -27.95
N ASP A 170 10.36 -27.33 -28.77
CA ASP A 170 11.55 -26.59 -28.38
C ASP A 170 11.53 -25.23 -29.07
N ILE A 171 11.52 -24.14 -28.28
CA ILE A 171 11.61 -22.77 -28.74
C ILE A 171 13.03 -22.28 -28.48
N ILE A 172 13.82 -22.14 -29.53
CA ILE A 172 15.22 -21.75 -29.51
C ILE A 172 15.33 -20.29 -29.92
N MET A 173 15.78 -19.45 -29.03
CA MET A 173 15.91 -18.01 -29.20
C MET A 173 17.38 -17.63 -29.28
N HIS A 174 17.82 -17.05 -30.40
CA HIS A 174 19.15 -16.42 -30.51
C HIS A 174 19.07 -15.02 -29.92
N ILE A 175 19.73 -14.83 -28.76
CA ILE A 175 19.62 -13.60 -27.97
C ILE A 175 20.45 -12.49 -28.60
N LYS A 176 19.84 -11.32 -28.81
CA LYS A 176 20.47 -10.12 -29.38
C LYS A 176 21.76 -9.74 -28.67
N GLU A 177 22.67 -9.10 -29.41
CA GLU A 177 23.83 -8.45 -28.82
C GLU A 177 23.41 -7.26 -27.93
N ASP A 178 24.22 -6.98 -26.93
CA ASP A 178 23.96 -5.84 -26.03
C ASP A 178 24.03 -4.53 -26.82
N GLY A 179 23.03 -3.68 -26.61
CA GLY A 179 22.92 -2.39 -27.28
C GLY A 179 23.64 -1.26 -26.53
N GLU A 180 23.69 -0.08 -27.15
CA GLU A 180 24.09 1.16 -26.49
C GLU A 180 22.98 1.58 -25.51
N GLU A 181 23.33 1.97 -24.24
CA GLU A 181 22.44 2.50 -23.21
C GLU A 181 21.31 1.57 -22.72
N LYS A 182 21.57 0.74 -21.72
CA LYS A 182 20.61 -0.08 -20.91
C LYS A 182 20.04 -1.36 -21.54
N ASP A 183 20.34 -1.68 -22.80
CA ASP A 183 19.86 -2.93 -23.41
C ASP A 183 20.85 -4.08 -23.16
N GLU A 184 20.92 -4.57 -21.89
CA GLU A 184 21.73 -5.74 -21.52
C GLU A 184 20.99 -7.03 -21.84
N TYR A 185 20.97 -7.46 -23.10
CA TYR A 185 20.36 -8.73 -23.49
C TYR A 185 21.11 -9.95 -22.99
N SER A 186 22.45 -9.85 -22.81
CA SER A 186 23.30 -10.90 -22.25
C SER A 186 22.90 -11.34 -20.84
N GLN A 187 22.07 -10.57 -20.11
CA GLN A 187 21.51 -11.02 -18.85
C GLN A 187 20.63 -12.27 -18.99
N TYR A 188 19.96 -12.46 -20.13
CA TYR A 188 19.11 -13.62 -20.41
C TYR A 188 19.91 -14.88 -20.80
N LEU A 189 21.23 -14.78 -20.86
CA LEU A 189 22.16 -15.90 -21.03
C LEU A 189 22.85 -16.30 -19.71
N ARG A 190 22.33 -15.83 -18.57
CA ARG A 190 22.85 -16.14 -17.23
C ARG A 190 21.79 -16.82 -16.39
N GLU A 191 22.18 -17.79 -15.59
CA GLU A 191 21.29 -18.64 -14.78
C GLU A 191 20.51 -17.82 -13.75
N TYR A 192 21.20 -16.99 -12.96
CA TYR A 192 20.59 -16.24 -11.85
C TYR A 192 19.48 -15.26 -12.30
N PRO A 193 19.66 -14.43 -13.35
CA PRO A 193 18.57 -13.61 -13.86
C PRO A 193 17.35 -14.41 -14.32
N LEU A 194 17.54 -15.55 -14.99
CA LEU A 194 16.44 -16.40 -15.43
C LEU A 194 15.70 -17.04 -14.26
N GLN A 195 16.42 -17.52 -13.25
CA GLN A 195 15.80 -18.01 -12.00
C GLN A 195 14.93 -16.93 -11.35
N LYS A 196 15.45 -15.71 -11.28
CA LYS A 196 14.72 -14.56 -10.72
C LYS A 196 13.45 -14.26 -11.52
N LEU A 197 13.50 -14.31 -12.84
CA LEU A 197 12.33 -14.11 -13.70
C LEU A 197 11.28 -15.21 -13.54
N VAL A 198 11.71 -16.47 -13.47
CA VAL A 198 10.81 -17.61 -13.20
C VAL A 198 10.13 -17.42 -11.84
N LYS A 199 10.89 -17.11 -10.79
CA LYS A 199 10.37 -16.84 -9.45
C LYS A 199 9.41 -15.67 -9.41
N LYS A 200 9.68 -14.62 -10.20
CA LYS A 200 8.83 -13.42 -10.25
C LYS A 200 7.49 -13.69 -10.94
N TYR A 201 7.52 -14.26 -12.13
CA TYR A 201 6.35 -14.30 -13.01
C TYR A 201 5.65 -15.65 -13.13
N SER A 202 6.40 -16.76 -12.95
CA SER A 202 5.97 -18.13 -13.27
C SER A 202 6.13 -19.11 -12.11
N ASP A 203 6.30 -18.59 -10.88
CA ASP A 203 6.58 -19.43 -9.70
C ASP A 203 5.46 -20.44 -9.41
N TYR A 204 4.25 -20.13 -9.80
CA TYR A 204 3.07 -20.96 -9.52
C TYR A 204 2.47 -21.63 -10.75
N ILE A 205 3.22 -21.68 -11.85
CA ILE A 205 2.91 -22.58 -12.96
C ILE A 205 2.90 -24.02 -12.42
N ARG A 206 1.84 -24.76 -12.74
CA ARG A 206 1.56 -26.10 -12.14
C ARG A 206 2.54 -27.19 -12.55
N PHE A 207 3.36 -26.97 -13.57
CA PHE A 207 4.38 -27.91 -14.03
C PHE A 207 5.77 -27.45 -13.60
N PRO A 208 6.70 -28.40 -13.28
CA PRO A 208 8.05 -28.05 -12.88
C PRO A 208 8.80 -27.36 -14.04
N ILE A 209 9.36 -26.20 -13.75
CA ILE A 209 10.26 -25.47 -14.64
C ILE A 209 11.68 -25.83 -14.19
N ARG A 210 12.42 -26.54 -15.03
CA ARG A 210 13.75 -27.10 -14.70
C ARG A 210 14.85 -26.41 -15.48
N MET A 211 15.98 -26.24 -14.83
CA MET A 211 17.21 -25.70 -15.43
C MET A 211 18.42 -26.41 -14.84
N GLU A 212 19.46 -26.64 -15.66
CA GLU A 212 20.74 -27.12 -15.16
C GLU A 212 21.51 -25.99 -14.48
N LEU A 213 21.86 -26.18 -13.21
CA LEU A 213 22.59 -25.21 -12.42
C LEU A 213 23.95 -25.73 -12.00
N PRO A 214 25.01 -24.87 -12.00
CA PRO A 214 26.32 -25.24 -11.54
C PRO A 214 26.37 -25.33 -10.02
N HIS A 215 26.80 -26.48 -9.50
CA HIS A 215 27.08 -26.71 -8.09
C HIS A 215 28.57 -26.86 -7.87
N PRO A 216 29.18 -26.09 -6.95
CA PRO A 216 30.58 -26.32 -6.59
C PRO A 216 30.71 -27.61 -5.77
N VAL A 217 31.34 -28.60 -6.32
CA VAL A 217 31.64 -29.88 -5.66
C VAL A 217 33.15 -29.99 -5.44
N LEU A 218 33.56 -30.49 -4.28
CA LEU A 218 34.97 -30.73 -4.00
C LEU A 218 35.54 -31.76 -5.00
N LYS A 219 36.66 -31.42 -5.67
CA LYS A 219 37.35 -32.32 -6.57
C LYS A 219 37.86 -33.55 -5.83
N GLU A 220 37.84 -34.73 -6.49
CA GLU A 220 38.46 -35.91 -5.97
C GLU A 220 39.96 -35.66 -5.73
N GLY A 221 40.41 -35.88 -4.48
CA GLY A 221 41.81 -35.65 -4.07
C GLY A 221 42.07 -34.29 -3.40
N SER A 222 41.06 -33.45 -3.28
CA SER A 222 41.11 -32.18 -2.53
C SER A 222 41.23 -32.47 -1.02
N THR A 223 42.04 -31.65 -0.31
CA THR A 223 42.20 -31.75 1.16
C THR A 223 41.50 -30.58 1.85
N GLU A 224 41.14 -30.76 3.12
CA GLU A 224 40.52 -29.67 3.92
C GLU A 224 41.41 -28.42 4.05
N GLU A 225 42.76 -28.59 3.93
CA GLU A 225 43.73 -27.50 3.98
C GLU A 225 43.84 -26.71 2.65
N ASN A 226 43.46 -27.35 1.52
CA ASN A 226 43.48 -26.73 0.19
C ASN A 226 42.28 -27.23 -0.64
N PRO A 227 41.07 -26.74 -0.41
CA PRO A 227 39.86 -27.16 -1.09
C PRO A 227 39.85 -26.67 -2.54
N GLU A 228 39.90 -27.59 -3.49
CA GLU A 228 39.66 -27.31 -4.91
C GLU A 228 38.22 -27.71 -5.26
N TYR A 229 37.51 -26.83 -5.93
CA TYR A 229 36.13 -27.08 -6.36
C TYR A 229 36.07 -27.24 -7.88
N GLU A 230 35.17 -28.13 -8.34
CA GLU A 230 34.74 -28.21 -9.73
C GLU A 230 33.24 -27.94 -9.83
N GLU A 231 32.80 -27.42 -10.96
CA GLU A 231 31.38 -27.19 -11.21
C GLU A 231 30.74 -28.47 -11.74
N LYS A 232 29.73 -28.97 -11.05
CA LYS A 232 28.88 -30.05 -11.49
C LYS A 232 27.50 -29.50 -11.81
N PHE A 233 27.00 -29.75 -13.02
CA PHE A 233 25.67 -29.29 -13.42
C PHE A 233 24.62 -30.34 -13.02
N GLU A 234 23.57 -29.87 -12.32
CA GLU A 234 22.44 -30.67 -11.89
C GLU A 234 21.11 -30.00 -12.25
N TRP A 235 20.11 -30.82 -12.64
CA TRP A 235 18.78 -30.31 -12.94
C TRP A 235 18.04 -29.93 -11.68
N GLU A 236 17.66 -28.65 -11.55
CA GLU A 236 16.85 -28.17 -10.46
C GLU A 236 15.47 -27.65 -10.92
N THR A 237 14.47 -27.76 -10.04
CA THR A 237 13.16 -27.15 -10.25
C THR A 237 13.17 -25.76 -9.67
N LEU A 238 12.90 -24.76 -10.52
CA LEU A 238 13.00 -23.36 -10.18
C LEU A 238 11.74 -22.79 -9.52
N ASN A 239 10.56 -23.35 -9.84
CA ASN A 239 9.27 -22.83 -9.40
C ASN A 239 8.66 -23.64 -8.25
N SER A 240 7.75 -23.03 -7.51
CA SER A 240 7.07 -23.62 -6.34
C SER A 240 5.80 -24.41 -6.69
N MET A 241 5.23 -24.21 -7.86
CA MET A 241 4.06 -24.87 -8.45
C MET A 241 2.75 -24.67 -7.69
N VAL A 242 2.72 -24.83 -6.38
CA VAL A 242 1.51 -24.75 -5.56
C VAL A 242 1.52 -23.49 -4.71
N PRO A 243 0.68 -22.50 -5.05
CA PRO A 243 0.62 -21.26 -4.29
C PRO A 243 0.00 -21.47 -2.90
N LEU A 244 0.54 -20.76 -1.90
CA LEU A 244 0.12 -20.87 -0.51
C LEU A 244 -1.36 -20.50 -0.31
N TRP A 245 -1.85 -19.52 -1.08
CA TRP A 245 -3.25 -19.05 -1.01
C TRP A 245 -4.27 -20.00 -1.64
N GLN A 246 -3.83 -21.01 -2.38
CA GLN A 246 -4.72 -22.07 -2.90
C GLN A 246 -4.88 -23.21 -1.91
N ARG A 247 -3.99 -23.36 -0.93
CA ARG A 247 -4.07 -24.38 0.13
C ARG A 247 -5.20 -24.06 1.09
N LYS A 248 -5.78 -25.09 1.73
CA LYS A 248 -6.82 -24.88 2.75
C LYS A 248 -6.18 -24.20 3.97
N LYS A 249 -6.92 -23.24 4.56
CA LYS A 249 -6.44 -22.44 5.70
C LYS A 249 -5.92 -23.30 6.87
N GLY A 250 -6.52 -24.47 7.10
CA GLY A 250 -6.12 -25.39 8.18
C GLY A 250 -4.83 -26.17 7.92
N ASP A 251 -4.36 -26.18 6.66
CA ASP A 251 -3.19 -26.94 6.23
C ASP A 251 -1.92 -26.07 6.14
N VAL A 252 -2.06 -24.77 6.47
CA VAL A 252 -0.96 -23.79 6.43
C VAL A 252 -0.68 -23.31 7.84
N THR A 253 0.57 -23.45 8.28
CA THR A 253 1.00 -22.99 9.60
C THR A 253 1.26 -21.50 9.63
N LYS A 254 1.35 -20.94 10.82
CA LYS A 254 1.69 -19.52 11.00
C LYS A 254 3.10 -19.23 10.47
N GLU A 255 4.03 -20.13 10.72
CA GLU A 255 5.41 -20.03 10.29
C GLU A 255 5.52 -19.97 8.77
N GLU A 256 4.74 -20.78 8.04
CA GLU A 256 4.69 -20.74 6.56
C GLU A 256 4.16 -19.39 6.03
N TYR A 257 3.17 -18.79 6.70
CA TYR A 257 2.70 -17.44 6.35
C TYR A 257 3.76 -16.38 6.62
N ASP A 258 4.43 -16.46 7.76
CA ASP A 258 5.46 -15.50 8.17
C ASP A 258 6.67 -15.57 7.21
N GLU A 259 7.15 -16.77 6.90
CA GLU A 259 8.24 -17.01 5.94
C GLU A 259 7.87 -16.51 4.53
N PHE A 260 6.67 -16.85 4.04
CA PHE A 260 6.18 -16.36 2.76
C PHE A 260 6.21 -14.83 2.70
N TYR A 261 5.65 -14.17 3.74
CA TYR A 261 5.61 -12.72 3.80
C TYR A 261 7.01 -12.10 3.79
N GLN A 262 7.90 -12.60 4.64
CA GLN A 262 9.27 -12.08 4.78
C GLN A 262 10.06 -12.24 3.47
N GLN A 263 9.98 -13.38 2.84
CA GLN A 263 10.69 -13.65 1.58
C GLN A 263 10.09 -12.89 0.41
N ARG A 264 8.75 -12.88 0.29
CA ARG A 264 8.06 -12.30 -0.86
C ARG A 264 8.12 -10.78 -0.88
N PHE A 265 7.98 -10.14 0.28
CA PHE A 265 7.95 -8.69 0.41
C PHE A 265 9.25 -8.08 0.94
N ALA A 266 10.29 -8.90 1.12
CA ALA A 266 11.60 -8.50 1.64
C ALA A 266 11.49 -7.70 2.96
N ASP A 267 10.60 -8.12 3.86
CA ASP A 267 10.40 -7.52 5.17
C ASP A 267 10.96 -8.46 6.25
N PRO A 268 11.96 -8.05 7.03
CA PRO A 268 12.56 -8.92 8.04
C PRO A 268 11.62 -9.21 9.24
N ASN A 269 10.55 -8.42 9.39
CA ASN A 269 9.60 -8.59 10.48
C ASN A 269 8.41 -9.44 10.03
N PRO A 270 7.89 -10.35 10.89
CA PRO A 270 6.66 -11.06 10.58
C PRO A 270 5.47 -10.08 10.55
N PRO A 271 4.39 -10.40 9.83
CA PRO A 271 3.19 -9.58 9.79
C PRO A 271 2.44 -9.66 11.13
N LEU A 272 1.66 -8.62 11.45
CA LEU A 272 0.77 -8.64 12.62
C LEU A 272 -0.40 -9.60 12.45
N SER A 273 -0.93 -9.67 11.23
CA SER A 273 -2.06 -10.53 10.90
C SER A 273 -2.06 -10.94 9.45
N VAL A 274 -2.71 -12.07 9.18
CA VAL A 274 -2.92 -12.66 7.85
C VAL A 274 -4.41 -12.82 7.60
N ILE A 275 -4.89 -12.29 6.48
CA ILE A 275 -6.28 -12.39 6.04
C ILE A 275 -6.32 -13.30 4.81
N THR A 276 -7.00 -14.43 4.90
CA THR A 276 -7.24 -15.33 3.76
C THR A 276 -8.68 -15.19 3.30
N VAL A 277 -8.86 -15.03 1.99
CA VAL A 277 -10.18 -14.90 1.37
C VAL A 277 -10.31 -15.92 0.25
N SER A 278 -11.43 -16.63 0.22
CA SER A 278 -11.90 -17.42 -0.93
C SER A 278 -13.31 -16.96 -1.25
N ALA A 279 -13.51 -16.42 -2.42
CA ALA A 279 -14.78 -15.87 -2.87
C ALA A 279 -15.20 -16.53 -4.18
N GLU A 280 -16.45 -16.96 -4.23
CA GLU A 280 -17.11 -17.52 -5.39
C GLU A 280 -18.43 -16.77 -5.60
N GLY A 281 -18.76 -16.36 -6.81
CA GLY A 281 -20.00 -15.62 -7.09
C GLY A 281 -19.88 -14.71 -8.30
N ALA A 282 -20.19 -13.43 -8.14
CA ALA A 282 -20.09 -12.44 -9.22
C ALA A 282 -18.66 -12.27 -9.75
N VAL A 283 -17.65 -12.56 -8.92
CA VAL A 283 -16.22 -12.66 -9.24
C VAL A 283 -15.64 -13.77 -8.38
N THR A 284 -14.93 -14.69 -9.00
CA THR A 284 -14.19 -15.75 -8.31
C THR A 284 -12.76 -15.29 -8.07
N TYR A 285 -12.30 -15.32 -6.81
CA TYR A 285 -10.91 -15.00 -6.50
C TYR A 285 -10.48 -15.60 -5.16
N LYS A 286 -9.19 -15.80 -5.01
CA LYS A 286 -8.53 -16.08 -3.73
C LYS A 286 -7.58 -14.95 -3.39
N ALA A 287 -7.50 -14.60 -2.11
CA ALA A 287 -6.57 -13.58 -1.67
C ALA A 287 -5.91 -13.97 -0.35
N MET A 288 -4.66 -13.56 -0.20
CA MET A 288 -3.89 -13.69 1.02
C MET A 288 -3.25 -12.33 1.30
N LEU A 289 -3.76 -11.64 2.32
CA LEU A 289 -3.35 -10.28 2.67
C LEU A 289 -2.64 -10.28 4.00
N PHE A 290 -1.68 -9.40 4.14
CA PHE A 290 -0.86 -9.24 5.33
C PHE A 290 -0.95 -7.80 5.84
N ILE A 291 -1.14 -7.65 7.16
CA ILE A 291 -1.00 -6.38 7.85
C ILE A 291 0.43 -6.33 8.40
N PRO A 292 1.32 -5.46 7.87
CA PRO A 292 2.70 -5.37 8.33
C PRO A 292 2.79 -4.92 9.77
N SER A 293 3.83 -5.37 10.50
CA SER A 293 4.04 -4.97 11.89
C SER A 293 4.68 -3.59 12.04
N LYS A 294 5.40 -3.12 11.03
CA LYS A 294 6.08 -1.82 11.02
C LYS A 294 6.01 -1.17 9.65
N ALA A 295 5.89 0.15 9.64
CA ALA A 295 6.04 0.92 8.42
C ALA A 295 7.51 0.89 7.95
N THR A 296 7.72 0.74 6.66
CA THR A 296 9.05 0.86 6.06
C THR A 296 9.48 2.34 6.07
N GLY A 297 10.79 2.62 6.08
CA GLY A 297 11.28 3.99 6.08
C GLY A 297 10.84 4.84 4.86
N ARG A 298 10.34 4.19 3.81
CA ARG A 298 9.80 4.85 2.61
C ARG A 298 8.28 4.99 2.60
N TYR A 299 7.57 4.45 3.60
CA TYR A 299 6.11 4.38 3.56
C TYR A 299 5.42 5.74 3.41
N TYR A 300 5.94 6.77 4.05
CA TYR A 300 5.40 8.14 3.98
C TYR A 300 6.18 9.04 3.00
N THR A 301 6.87 8.50 2.02
CA THR A 301 7.57 9.26 0.97
C THR A 301 6.84 9.14 -0.37
N GLU A 302 7.08 10.10 -1.27
CA GLU A 302 6.49 10.11 -2.62
C GLU A 302 6.89 8.88 -3.46
N ASP A 303 8.03 8.24 -3.15
CA ASP A 303 8.51 7.04 -3.84
C ASP A 303 7.81 5.74 -3.38
N TYR A 304 6.87 5.81 -2.44
CA TYR A 304 6.15 4.63 -1.97
C TYR A 304 5.09 4.21 -2.97
N GLU A 305 5.28 3.05 -3.56
CA GLU A 305 4.30 2.41 -4.44
C GLU A 305 3.50 1.37 -3.66
N SER A 306 2.23 1.63 -3.48
CA SER A 306 1.26 0.70 -2.88
C SER A 306 0.69 -0.27 -3.93
N GLY A 307 0.08 -1.36 -3.46
CA GLY A 307 -0.65 -2.29 -4.30
C GLY A 307 -0.43 -3.75 -3.93
N LEU A 308 -1.36 -4.58 -4.35
CA LEU A 308 -1.32 -6.03 -4.17
C LEU A 308 -0.77 -6.71 -5.42
N GLN A 309 -0.11 -7.84 -5.22
CA GLN A 309 0.31 -8.68 -6.34
C GLN A 309 -0.92 -9.36 -6.95
N LEU A 310 -1.10 -9.21 -8.25
CA LEU A 310 -2.21 -9.79 -8.98
C LEU A 310 -1.74 -10.98 -9.81
N TYR A 311 -2.42 -12.10 -9.61
CA TYR A 311 -2.21 -13.34 -10.33
C TYR A 311 -3.46 -13.74 -11.12
N SER A 312 -3.26 -14.48 -12.19
CA SER A 312 -4.30 -15.20 -12.92
C SER A 312 -3.73 -16.53 -13.40
N ALA A 313 -4.39 -17.64 -13.05
CA ALA A 313 -3.96 -19.00 -13.40
C ALA A 313 -2.48 -19.29 -13.05
N GLY A 314 -2.02 -18.87 -11.88
CA GLY A 314 -0.65 -19.10 -11.40
C GLY A 314 0.43 -18.20 -12.03
N VAL A 315 0.05 -17.26 -12.90
CA VAL A 315 0.96 -16.31 -13.56
C VAL A 315 0.79 -14.92 -12.94
N MET A 316 1.89 -14.28 -12.57
CA MET A 316 1.85 -12.91 -12.08
C MET A 316 1.57 -11.92 -13.22
N ILE A 317 0.49 -11.15 -13.04
CA ILE A 317 0.03 -10.13 -13.98
C ILE A 317 0.64 -8.77 -13.62
N MET A 318 0.50 -8.37 -12.35
CA MET A 318 1.02 -7.11 -11.83
C MET A 318 1.63 -7.33 -10.45
N ASP A 319 2.80 -6.74 -10.21
CA ASP A 319 3.46 -6.81 -8.90
C ASP A 319 2.85 -5.82 -7.89
N LYS A 320 2.30 -4.70 -8.38
CA LYS A 320 1.67 -3.66 -7.56
C LYS A 320 0.40 -3.15 -8.25
N CYS A 321 -0.71 -3.83 -8.01
CA CYS A 321 -2.03 -3.40 -8.48
C CYS A 321 -2.68 -2.51 -7.42
N ALA A 322 -2.58 -1.19 -7.59
CA ALA A 322 -3.15 -0.21 -6.67
C ALA A 322 -4.68 -0.25 -6.62
N ASP A 323 -5.34 -0.62 -7.72
CA ASP A 323 -6.80 -0.69 -7.81
C ASP A 323 -7.45 -1.77 -6.92
N LEU A 324 -6.65 -2.68 -6.35
CA LEU A 324 -7.13 -3.76 -5.50
C LEU A 324 -7.28 -3.39 -4.03
N VAL A 325 -6.70 -2.28 -3.59
CA VAL A 325 -6.76 -1.83 -2.20
C VAL A 325 -7.00 -0.34 -2.14
N PRO A 326 -7.97 0.13 -1.31
CA PRO A 326 -8.21 1.57 -1.18
C PRO A 326 -7.05 2.26 -0.49
N GLU A 327 -6.85 3.55 -0.77
CA GLU A 327 -5.75 4.38 -0.26
C GLU A 327 -5.61 4.30 1.26
N CYS A 328 -6.74 4.24 1.99
CA CYS A 328 -6.73 4.14 3.45
C CYS A 328 -6.08 2.84 3.99
N PHE A 329 -5.95 1.82 3.17
CA PHE A 329 -5.33 0.55 3.50
C PHE A 329 -4.11 0.22 2.62
N ASN A 330 -3.48 1.24 2.05
CA ASN A 330 -2.32 1.12 1.15
C ASN A 330 -1.09 0.47 1.80
N PHE A 331 -1.07 0.32 3.12
CA PHE A 331 -0.06 -0.42 3.87
C PHE A 331 -0.20 -1.94 3.73
N VAL A 332 -1.37 -2.44 3.34
CA VAL A 332 -1.62 -3.88 3.19
C VAL A 332 -0.79 -4.42 2.04
N ARG A 333 -0.12 -5.52 2.28
CA ARG A 333 0.60 -6.30 1.28
C ARG A 333 -0.10 -7.63 1.07
N GLY A 334 0.10 -8.23 -0.08
CA GLY A 334 -0.53 -9.53 -0.32
C GLY A 334 -0.67 -9.87 -1.78
N VAL A 335 -1.43 -10.93 -1.98
CA VAL A 335 -1.67 -11.55 -3.29
C VAL A 335 -3.16 -11.68 -3.51
N VAL A 336 -3.60 -11.38 -4.73
CA VAL A 336 -4.94 -11.70 -5.25
C VAL A 336 -4.78 -12.54 -6.49
N ASP A 337 -5.49 -13.66 -6.55
CA ASP A 337 -5.49 -14.58 -7.69
C ASP A 337 -6.93 -14.76 -8.19
N SER A 338 -7.20 -14.40 -9.43
CA SER A 338 -8.53 -14.50 -10.04
C SER A 338 -8.44 -14.97 -11.49
N PRO A 339 -9.19 -16.02 -11.85
CA PRO A 339 -9.31 -16.49 -13.24
C PRO A 339 -10.24 -15.61 -14.08
N ASP A 340 -11.10 -14.79 -13.45
CA ASP A 340 -12.22 -14.10 -14.11
C ASP A 340 -11.84 -12.71 -14.64
N LEU A 341 -10.56 -12.29 -14.53
CA LEU A 341 -10.14 -10.95 -14.90
C LEU A 341 -10.08 -10.75 -16.41
N ASN A 342 -10.64 -9.64 -16.89
CA ASN A 342 -10.49 -9.20 -18.27
C ASN A 342 -9.12 -8.54 -18.47
N LEU A 343 -8.13 -9.34 -18.81
CA LEU A 343 -6.78 -8.88 -19.09
C LEU A 343 -6.72 -8.22 -20.48
N ASN A 344 -5.92 -7.16 -20.61
CA ASN A 344 -5.55 -6.64 -21.92
C ASN A 344 -4.56 -7.60 -22.62
N ILE A 345 -4.22 -7.30 -23.86
CA ILE A 345 -3.34 -8.12 -24.69
C ILE A 345 -1.96 -8.32 -24.05
N SER A 346 -1.39 -7.28 -23.41
CA SER A 346 -0.09 -7.35 -22.72
C SER A 346 -0.15 -7.96 -21.32
N ARG A 347 -1.34 -8.09 -20.77
CA ARG A 347 -1.57 -8.44 -19.35
C ARG A 347 -0.88 -7.50 -18.35
N GLU A 348 -0.42 -6.33 -18.80
CA GLU A 348 0.23 -5.33 -17.95
C GLU A 348 -0.73 -4.26 -17.46
N LEU A 349 -1.86 -4.08 -18.14
CA LEU A 349 -2.88 -3.09 -17.84
C LEU A 349 -4.23 -3.78 -17.71
N LEU A 350 -4.95 -3.43 -16.68
CA LEU A 350 -6.35 -3.79 -16.51
C LEU A 350 -7.19 -2.62 -17.02
N GLN A 351 -8.09 -2.88 -17.94
CA GLN A 351 -9.07 -1.88 -18.34
C GLN A 351 -10.06 -1.73 -17.19
N HIS A 352 -10.31 -0.51 -16.70
CA HIS A 352 -11.28 -0.13 -15.64
C HIS A 352 -12.34 -1.19 -15.37
N ASP A 353 -11.92 -2.29 -14.72
CA ASP A 353 -12.73 -3.48 -14.66
C ASP A 353 -13.69 -3.39 -13.48
N ARG A 354 -14.97 -3.60 -13.73
CA ARG A 354 -15.99 -3.74 -12.70
C ARG A 354 -15.62 -4.82 -11.68
N GLN A 355 -14.93 -5.86 -12.12
CA GLN A 355 -14.50 -6.98 -11.27
C GLN A 355 -13.45 -6.54 -10.25
N LEU A 356 -12.46 -5.72 -10.65
CA LEU A 356 -11.48 -5.16 -9.72
C LEU A 356 -12.14 -4.30 -8.63
N LYS A 357 -13.10 -3.47 -9.00
CA LYS A 357 -13.85 -2.66 -8.02
C LYS A 357 -14.63 -3.52 -7.03
N LEU A 358 -15.21 -4.63 -7.49
CA LEU A 358 -15.89 -5.59 -6.61
C LEU A 358 -14.91 -6.28 -5.66
N ILE A 359 -13.75 -6.73 -6.18
CA ILE A 359 -12.70 -7.32 -5.36
C ILE A 359 -12.21 -6.29 -4.33
N CYS A 360 -11.85 -5.07 -4.74
CA CYS A 360 -11.40 -4.00 -3.87
C CYS A 360 -12.41 -3.72 -2.72
N SER A 361 -13.70 -3.57 -3.05
CA SER A 361 -14.75 -3.34 -2.05
C SER A 361 -14.89 -4.50 -1.06
N ASN A 362 -14.72 -5.74 -1.51
CA ASN A 362 -14.75 -6.91 -0.64
C ASN A 362 -13.51 -6.97 0.26
N LEU A 363 -12.33 -6.68 -0.29
CA LEU A 363 -11.08 -6.64 0.48
C LEU A 363 -11.09 -5.52 1.51
N GLU A 364 -11.62 -4.33 1.17
CA GLU A 364 -11.83 -3.22 2.11
C GLU A 364 -12.58 -3.68 3.36
N LYS A 365 -13.71 -4.38 3.17
CA LYS A 365 -14.52 -4.91 4.27
C LYS A 365 -13.75 -5.95 5.11
N LYS A 366 -12.97 -6.82 4.46
CA LYS A 366 -12.18 -7.84 5.16
C LYS A 366 -11.04 -7.23 5.96
N ILE A 367 -10.34 -6.24 5.42
CA ILE A 367 -9.26 -5.52 6.10
C ILE A 367 -9.83 -4.75 7.30
N LYS A 368 -10.94 -4.02 7.12
CA LYS A 368 -11.62 -3.33 8.21
C LYS A 368 -12.01 -4.29 9.33
N ALA A 369 -12.67 -5.38 9.00
CA ALA A 369 -13.10 -6.39 9.99
C ALA A 369 -11.92 -7.00 10.76
N GLU A 370 -10.78 -7.19 10.11
CA GLU A 370 -9.58 -7.69 10.79
C GLU A 370 -8.96 -6.63 11.71
N LEU A 371 -8.93 -5.36 11.31
CA LEU A 371 -8.49 -4.27 12.17
C LEU A 371 -9.41 -4.11 13.40
N GLU A 372 -10.73 -4.21 13.21
CA GLU A 372 -11.70 -4.23 14.30
C GLU A 372 -11.50 -5.44 15.24
N ARG A 373 -11.18 -6.61 14.69
CA ARG A 373 -10.84 -7.79 15.47
C ARG A 373 -9.59 -7.58 16.31
N LEU A 374 -8.51 -7.08 15.70
CA LEU A 374 -7.26 -6.75 16.42
C LEU A 374 -7.53 -5.73 17.54
N LEU A 375 -8.30 -4.69 17.24
CA LEU A 375 -8.66 -3.65 18.21
C LEU A 375 -9.41 -4.22 19.43
N ARG A 376 -10.33 -5.16 19.22
CA ARG A 376 -11.16 -5.76 20.25
C ARG A 376 -10.43 -6.88 21.01
N ASP A 377 -9.78 -7.81 20.28
CA ASP A 377 -9.30 -9.08 20.82
C ASP A 377 -7.79 -9.10 21.09
N GLU A 378 -7.01 -8.26 20.40
CA GLU A 378 -5.54 -8.22 20.45
C GLU A 378 -5.03 -6.77 20.50
N ARG A 379 -5.50 -6.01 21.51
CA ARG A 379 -5.27 -4.56 21.65
C ARG A 379 -3.81 -4.15 21.51
N GLU A 380 -2.87 -4.88 22.09
CA GLU A 380 -1.43 -4.58 22.00
C GLU A 380 -0.93 -4.62 20.55
N LYS A 381 -1.39 -5.59 19.75
CA LYS A 381 -1.06 -5.65 18.33
C LYS A 381 -1.68 -4.50 17.55
N TYR A 382 -2.91 -4.11 17.90
CA TYR A 382 -3.55 -2.97 17.27
C TYR A 382 -2.82 -1.66 17.60
N GLU A 383 -2.35 -1.47 18.82
CA GLU A 383 -1.56 -0.30 19.20
C GLU A 383 -0.19 -0.27 18.51
N GLN A 384 0.44 -1.42 18.31
CA GLN A 384 1.65 -1.53 17.47
C GLN A 384 1.37 -1.12 16.01
N PHE A 385 0.26 -1.61 15.44
CA PHE A 385 -0.22 -1.19 14.13
C PHE A 385 -0.48 0.32 14.09
N TRP A 386 -1.15 0.86 15.10
CA TRP A 386 -1.50 2.28 15.21
C TRP A 386 -0.27 3.19 15.22
N GLN A 387 0.80 2.80 15.91
CA GLN A 387 2.06 3.54 15.92
C GLN A 387 2.67 3.69 14.52
N SER A 388 2.46 2.71 13.66
CA SER A 388 3.01 2.70 12.30
C SER A 388 2.09 3.36 11.27
N TYR A 389 0.78 3.15 11.38
CA TYR A 389 -0.19 3.46 10.32
C TYR A 389 -1.38 4.32 10.78
N GLY A 390 -1.47 4.68 12.06
CA GLY A 390 -2.56 5.48 12.59
C GLY A 390 -2.71 6.83 11.89
N ARG A 391 -1.58 7.46 11.53
CA ARG A 391 -1.57 8.70 10.75
C ARG A 391 -2.24 8.51 9.37
N GLN A 392 -1.98 7.39 8.69
CA GLN A 392 -2.61 7.08 7.41
C GLN A 392 -4.14 7.00 7.53
N LEU A 393 -4.63 6.31 8.56
CA LEU A 393 -6.08 6.21 8.80
C LEU A 393 -6.71 7.59 9.10
N LYS A 394 -6.03 8.44 9.88
CA LYS A 394 -6.48 9.81 10.15
C LYS A 394 -6.53 10.64 8.87
N MET A 395 -5.46 10.62 8.06
CA MET A 395 -5.40 11.33 6.79
C MET A 395 -6.55 10.90 5.87
N CYS A 396 -6.75 9.60 5.68
CA CYS A 396 -7.83 9.10 4.83
C CYS A 396 -9.23 9.35 5.38
N ALA A 397 -9.40 9.46 6.70
CA ALA A 397 -10.66 9.87 7.28
C ALA A 397 -11.02 11.33 6.96
N MET A 398 -10.01 12.16 6.65
CA MET A 398 -10.18 13.57 6.24
C MET A 398 -10.28 13.76 4.73
N ASP A 399 -9.70 12.84 3.94
CA ASP A 399 -9.68 12.92 2.48
C ASP A 399 -11.08 12.99 1.88
N ASP A 400 -11.18 13.69 0.74
CA ASP A 400 -12.43 13.88 0.01
C ASP A 400 -13.58 14.34 0.93
N TYR A 401 -13.28 15.38 1.75
CA TYR A 401 -14.22 15.97 2.72
C TYR A 401 -14.83 14.94 3.68
N GLY A 402 -14.08 13.91 4.04
CA GLY A 402 -14.52 12.88 4.98
C GLY A 402 -15.38 11.76 4.37
N ALA A 403 -15.22 11.49 3.08
CA ALA A 403 -15.96 10.41 2.39
C ALA A 403 -15.78 9.04 3.06
N LYS A 404 -14.65 8.79 3.72
CA LYS A 404 -14.33 7.54 4.43
C LYS A 404 -14.49 7.62 5.96
N LYS A 405 -14.94 8.76 6.52
CA LYS A 405 -15.01 8.95 7.98
C LYS A 405 -15.84 7.87 8.69
N GLU A 406 -17.01 7.51 8.17
CA GLU A 406 -17.87 6.47 8.76
C GLU A 406 -17.23 5.07 8.71
N THR A 407 -16.37 4.84 7.73
CA THR A 407 -15.63 3.58 7.62
C THR A 407 -14.51 3.50 8.66
N LEU A 408 -13.85 4.61 8.97
CA LEU A 408 -12.61 4.66 9.71
C LEU A 408 -12.73 5.15 11.16
N GLN A 409 -13.76 5.94 11.51
CA GLN A 409 -13.88 6.61 12.82
C GLN A 409 -13.79 5.66 14.02
N ASP A 410 -14.30 4.42 13.88
CA ASP A 410 -14.25 3.40 14.95
C ASP A 410 -12.87 2.76 15.12
N LEU A 411 -11.96 2.97 14.16
CA LEU A 411 -10.59 2.50 14.19
C LEU A 411 -9.60 3.53 14.73
N LEU A 412 -10.04 4.78 14.95
CA LEU A 412 -9.15 5.86 15.39
C LEU A 412 -8.88 5.77 16.89
N LEU A 413 -7.63 6.03 17.29
CA LEU A 413 -7.21 6.10 18.68
C LEU A 413 -6.75 7.50 19.06
N PHE A 414 -7.11 7.90 20.28
CA PHE A 414 -6.69 9.15 20.90
C PHE A 414 -6.25 8.88 22.35
N TYR A 415 -5.35 9.68 22.87
CA TYR A 415 -4.92 9.53 24.27
C TYR A 415 -5.98 10.08 25.22
N SER A 416 -6.36 9.33 26.23
CA SER A 416 -7.35 9.71 27.23
C SER A 416 -6.68 10.32 28.47
N SER A 417 -7.18 11.48 28.92
CA SER A 417 -6.75 12.12 30.16
C SER A 417 -7.04 11.28 31.41
N THR A 418 -8.10 10.48 31.38
CA THR A 418 -8.57 9.66 32.52
C THR A 418 -7.92 8.29 32.51
N GLU A 419 -7.97 7.59 31.37
CA GLU A 419 -7.42 6.23 31.24
C GLU A 419 -5.90 6.20 31.13
N LYS A 420 -5.25 7.35 30.84
CA LYS A 420 -3.80 7.47 30.64
C LYS A 420 -3.24 6.51 29.58
N LYS A 421 -4.03 6.22 28.57
CA LYS A 421 -3.71 5.34 27.44
C LYS A 421 -4.50 5.75 26.18
N LEU A 422 -4.20 5.11 25.05
CA LEU A 422 -4.96 5.26 23.83
C LEU A 422 -6.34 4.62 23.97
N VAL A 423 -7.38 5.32 23.53
CA VAL A 423 -8.79 4.88 23.55
C VAL A 423 -9.46 5.19 22.21
N THR A 424 -10.52 4.45 21.90
CA THR A 424 -11.40 4.76 20.76
C THR A 424 -12.44 5.80 21.15
N LEU A 425 -13.09 6.39 20.12
CA LEU A 425 -14.25 7.28 20.35
C LEU A 425 -15.40 6.53 21.03
N ALA A 426 -15.62 5.26 20.69
CA ALA A 426 -16.66 4.43 21.33
C ALA A 426 -16.37 4.18 22.81
N GLU A 427 -15.11 3.91 23.17
CA GLU A 427 -14.69 3.76 24.57
C GLU A 427 -14.89 5.06 25.35
N TYR A 428 -14.58 6.22 24.76
CA TYR A 428 -14.82 7.53 25.36
C TYR A 428 -16.30 7.77 25.61
N VAL A 429 -17.14 7.62 24.58
CA VAL A 429 -18.60 7.86 24.68
C VAL A 429 -19.25 6.91 25.69
N GLY A 430 -18.77 5.65 25.78
CA GLY A 430 -19.23 4.70 26.78
C GLY A 430 -18.94 5.08 28.24
N ARG A 431 -17.98 5.99 28.47
CA ARG A 431 -17.61 6.51 29.81
C ARG A 431 -18.12 7.93 30.08
N MET A 432 -18.78 8.58 29.10
CA MET A 432 -19.34 9.92 29.29
C MET A 432 -20.26 9.98 30.50
N GLN A 433 -20.20 11.07 31.25
CA GLN A 433 -21.08 11.31 32.39
C GLN A 433 -22.52 11.53 31.95
N GLU A 434 -23.49 11.24 32.83
CA GLU A 434 -24.88 11.54 32.59
C GLU A 434 -25.07 13.06 32.38
N GLY A 435 -25.71 13.44 31.28
CA GLY A 435 -25.89 14.83 30.89
C GLY A 435 -24.73 15.47 30.11
N GLN A 436 -23.60 14.79 29.97
CA GLN A 436 -22.49 15.28 29.13
C GLN A 436 -22.92 15.37 27.66
N LYS A 437 -22.76 16.57 27.08
CA LYS A 437 -23.19 16.84 25.70
C LYS A 437 -22.08 16.62 24.68
N TYR A 438 -20.82 16.90 25.03
CA TYR A 438 -19.71 17.02 24.10
C TYR A 438 -18.61 15.99 24.35
N ILE A 439 -17.91 15.62 23.28
CA ILE A 439 -16.61 14.94 23.35
C ILE A 439 -15.56 16.05 23.50
N TYR A 440 -14.97 16.16 24.68
CA TYR A 440 -13.95 17.17 24.95
C TYR A 440 -12.60 16.74 24.46
N PHE A 441 -11.87 17.65 23.82
CA PHE A 441 -10.50 17.45 23.40
C PHE A 441 -9.62 18.67 23.70
N ALA A 442 -8.32 18.45 23.74
CA ALA A 442 -7.32 19.52 23.78
C ALA A 442 -6.12 19.12 22.93
N SER A 443 -5.57 20.06 22.18
CA SER A 443 -4.48 19.84 21.23
C SER A 443 -3.18 20.43 21.73
N GLY A 444 -2.06 19.77 21.42
CA GLY A 444 -0.73 20.24 21.75
C GLY A 444 0.36 19.25 21.33
N ASP A 445 1.62 19.65 21.43
CA ASP A 445 2.76 18.88 20.91
C ASP A 445 3.02 17.56 21.68
N THR A 446 2.67 17.48 22.96
CA THR A 446 2.87 16.27 23.79
C THR A 446 1.72 16.09 24.80
N VAL A 447 1.55 14.85 25.25
CA VAL A 447 0.59 14.48 26.31
C VAL A 447 0.84 15.33 27.57
N GLU A 448 2.09 15.50 27.97
CA GLU A 448 2.49 16.28 29.15
C GLU A 448 2.16 17.75 29.00
N ALA A 449 2.39 18.33 27.82
CA ALA A 449 2.06 19.73 27.57
C ALA A 449 0.55 19.96 27.67
N ILE A 450 -0.26 19.08 27.09
CA ILE A 450 -1.73 19.18 27.15
C ILE A 450 -2.23 18.96 28.58
N ASP A 451 -1.64 17.99 29.31
CA ASP A 451 -2.05 17.67 30.69
C ASP A 451 -1.84 18.86 31.65
N HIS A 452 -0.90 19.76 31.37
CA HIS A 452 -0.61 20.94 32.16
C HIS A 452 -1.25 22.23 31.63
N MET A 453 -2.11 22.14 30.60
CA MET A 453 -2.79 23.33 30.08
C MET A 453 -3.81 23.91 31.07
N PRO A 454 -3.71 25.20 31.44
CA PRO A 454 -4.66 25.84 32.35
C PRO A 454 -6.12 25.76 31.88
N GLN A 455 -6.35 25.76 30.56
CA GLN A 455 -7.68 25.68 29.98
C GLN A 455 -8.39 24.35 30.27
N THR A 456 -7.65 23.30 30.63
CA THR A 456 -8.21 21.98 30.98
C THR A 456 -8.58 21.86 32.46
N GLU A 457 -8.19 22.82 33.32
CA GLU A 457 -8.42 22.76 34.77
C GLU A 457 -9.90 22.56 35.13
N LEU A 458 -10.78 23.32 34.51
CA LEU A 458 -12.21 23.27 34.80
C LEU A 458 -12.82 21.90 34.44
N LEU A 459 -12.46 21.35 33.27
CA LEU A 459 -12.92 20.01 32.84
C LEU A 459 -12.43 18.91 33.80
N LYS A 460 -11.17 19.00 34.22
CA LYS A 460 -10.58 18.04 35.16
C LYS A 460 -11.24 18.09 36.54
N ASP A 461 -11.56 19.29 37.03
CA ASP A 461 -12.25 19.46 38.31
C ASP A 461 -13.66 18.84 38.27
N HIS A 462 -14.34 18.89 37.13
CA HIS A 462 -15.61 18.20 36.92
C HIS A 462 -15.44 16.72 36.58
N SER A 463 -14.21 16.18 36.67
CA SER A 463 -13.88 14.80 36.31
C SER A 463 -14.31 14.40 34.89
N MET A 464 -14.31 15.39 33.96
CA MET A 464 -14.58 15.14 32.55
C MET A 464 -13.36 14.56 31.88
N GLU A 465 -13.55 13.49 31.13
CA GLU A 465 -12.50 12.91 30.30
C GLU A 465 -12.18 13.84 29.12
N ILE A 466 -10.91 14.04 28.81
CA ILE A 466 -10.44 14.87 27.70
C ILE A 466 -9.59 13.99 26.77
N LEU A 467 -9.85 14.02 25.47
CA LEU A 467 -8.99 13.40 24.47
C LEU A 467 -7.83 14.36 24.16
N TYR A 468 -6.60 13.85 24.21
CA TYR A 468 -5.41 14.62 23.87
C TYR A 468 -5.04 14.39 22.42
N PHE A 469 -5.09 15.46 21.65
CA PHE A 469 -4.75 15.51 20.24
C PHE A 469 -3.28 15.90 20.10
N THR A 470 -2.43 14.90 19.90
CA THR A 470 -0.98 15.08 19.80
C THR A 470 -0.47 15.06 18.35
N ASP A 471 -1.34 14.71 17.40
CA ASP A 471 -1.03 14.79 15.97
C ASP A 471 -1.60 16.10 15.40
N LYS A 472 -0.81 16.82 14.63
CA LYS A 472 -1.24 18.10 14.00
C LYS A 472 -2.47 17.96 13.11
N ALA A 473 -2.77 16.75 12.65
CA ALA A 473 -3.95 16.47 11.85
C ALA A 473 -5.24 16.35 12.70
N ASP A 474 -5.14 16.15 14.01
CA ASP A 474 -6.29 15.79 14.86
C ASP A 474 -7.37 16.89 14.95
N GLU A 475 -6.98 18.16 14.93
CA GLU A 475 -7.96 19.26 14.92
C GLU A 475 -8.75 19.30 13.62
N PHE A 476 -8.08 19.14 12.47
CA PHE A 476 -8.77 19.05 11.18
C PHE A 476 -9.69 17.83 11.13
N LEU A 477 -9.24 16.73 11.73
CA LEU A 477 -10.04 15.53 11.82
C LEU A 477 -11.31 15.73 12.65
N SER A 478 -11.25 16.45 13.79
CA SER A 478 -12.42 16.76 14.60
C SER A 478 -13.43 17.63 13.86
N ASP A 479 -12.96 18.56 13.04
CA ASP A 479 -13.81 19.41 12.20
C ASP A 479 -14.51 18.59 11.10
N ILE A 480 -13.84 17.59 10.53
CA ILE A 480 -14.42 16.69 9.52
C ILE A 480 -15.41 15.70 10.15
N LEU A 481 -15.08 15.14 11.29
CA LEU A 481 -15.95 14.21 12.01
C LEU A 481 -17.22 14.91 12.50
N HIS A 482 -17.13 16.15 12.97
CA HIS A 482 -18.18 16.97 13.58
C HIS A 482 -18.83 16.34 14.81
N THR A 483 -19.31 15.09 14.68
CA THR A 483 -20.00 14.33 15.72
C THR A 483 -19.61 12.88 15.67
N TYR A 484 -19.65 12.22 16.82
CA TYR A 484 -19.58 10.77 16.92
C TYR A 484 -20.71 10.27 17.84
N GLN A 485 -21.56 9.36 17.36
CA GLN A 485 -22.77 8.88 18.05
C GLN A 485 -23.63 10.06 18.59
N ASP A 486 -23.91 11.03 17.73
CA ASP A 486 -24.66 12.27 18.02
C ASP A 486 -24.02 13.19 19.07
N LYS A 487 -22.78 12.95 19.47
CA LYS A 487 -22.00 13.79 20.37
C LYS A 487 -21.04 14.66 19.59
N PRO A 488 -21.20 16.00 19.58
CA PRO A 488 -20.27 16.90 18.90
C PRO A 488 -18.94 17.01 19.67
N PHE A 489 -17.87 17.30 18.92
CA PHE A 489 -16.58 17.61 19.50
C PHE A 489 -16.55 19.04 20.03
N ARG A 490 -15.86 19.25 21.16
CA ARG A 490 -15.66 20.58 21.76
C ARG A 490 -14.23 20.70 22.27
N SER A 491 -13.53 21.74 21.79
CA SER A 491 -12.18 22.02 22.29
C SER A 491 -12.21 22.57 23.72
N ALA A 492 -11.32 22.12 24.56
CA ALA A 492 -11.11 22.67 25.91
C ALA A 492 -10.69 24.15 25.89
N ILE A 493 -10.16 24.60 24.76
CA ILE A 493 -9.73 26.00 24.52
C ILE A 493 -10.92 26.90 24.13
N ASP A 494 -12.03 26.33 23.65
CA ASP A 494 -13.21 27.10 23.23
C ASP A 494 -13.79 27.99 24.36
N GLY A 495 -14.46 29.04 23.97
CA GLY A 495 -14.93 30.07 24.88
C GLY A 495 -15.88 29.58 25.95
N ASP A 496 -16.91 28.82 25.61
CA ASP A 496 -17.93 28.29 26.54
C ASP A 496 -17.92 26.76 26.51
N LEU A 497 -17.71 26.14 27.66
CA LEU A 497 -17.69 24.67 27.82
C LEU A 497 -19.06 24.08 28.18
N GLU A 498 -20.08 24.93 28.40
CA GLU A 498 -21.46 24.55 28.75
C GLU A 498 -21.56 23.50 29.89
N LEU A 499 -20.79 23.70 30.96
CA LEU A 499 -20.72 22.80 32.10
C LEU A 499 -21.82 23.03 33.16
N GLY A 500 -22.85 23.81 32.84
CA GLY A 500 -23.96 24.11 33.73
C GLY A 500 -23.71 25.32 34.65
N ASP A 501 -24.46 25.38 35.77
CA ASP A 501 -24.50 26.58 36.64
C ASP A 501 -23.24 26.85 37.50
N GLU A 502 -22.19 26.03 37.38
CA GLU A 502 -20.97 26.15 38.19
C GLU A 502 -19.86 26.99 37.55
N GLN A 503 -20.10 27.59 36.38
CA GLN A 503 -19.12 28.50 35.77
C GLN A 503 -19.01 29.78 36.59
N LYS A 504 -17.77 30.30 36.73
CA LYS A 504 -17.57 31.63 37.30
C LYS A 504 -18.35 32.65 36.48
N PRO A 505 -18.99 33.65 37.14
CA PRO A 505 -19.62 34.72 36.42
C PRO A 505 -18.60 35.43 35.53
N ASP A 506 -19.06 35.87 34.34
CA ASP A 506 -18.23 36.69 33.47
C ASP A 506 -18.12 38.10 34.06
N GLU A 507 -16.98 38.43 34.65
CA GLU A 507 -16.70 39.72 35.26
C GLU A 507 -16.09 40.73 34.26
N THR A 508 -16.12 40.46 32.97
CA THR A 508 -15.50 41.30 31.94
C THR A 508 -16.03 42.74 31.99
N GLU A 509 -17.33 42.94 32.18
CA GLU A 509 -17.91 44.30 32.30
C GLU A 509 -17.45 44.98 33.60
N HIS A 510 -17.25 44.24 34.69
CA HIS A 510 -16.80 44.81 35.96
C HIS A 510 -15.37 45.38 35.85
N TYR A 511 -14.48 44.72 35.13
CA TYR A 511 -13.08 45.12 34.92
C TYR A 511 -12.83 45.76 33.55
N LYS A 512 -13.83 46.32 32.89
CA LYS A 512 -13.75 46.87 31.53
C LYS A 512 -12.64 47.90 31.35
N GLU A 513 -12.41 48.79 32.31
CA GLU A 513 -11.32 49.79 32.26
C GLU A 513 -9.95 49.11 32.27
N SER A 514 -9.76 48.08 33.09
CA SER A 514 -8.50 47.32 33.22
C SER A 514 -8.19 46.54 31.96
N PHE A 515 -9.22 45.91 31.39
CA PHE A 515 -9.05 45.18 30.13
C PHE A 515 -8.82 46.11 28.95
N GLY A 516 -9.48 47.30 28.95
CA GLY A 516 -9.19 48.34 27.99
C GLY A 516 -7.75 48.85 28.06
N PHE A 517 -7.22 49.09 29.27
CA PHE A 517 -5.82 49.43 29.48
C PHE A 517 -4.86 48.36 28.96
N ILE A 518 -5.11 47.07 29.29
CA ILE A 518 -4.27 45.97 28.84
C ILE A 518 -4.31 45.87 27.31
N LYS A 519 -5.49 45.99 26.69
CA LYS A 519 -5.64 46.01 25.24
C LYS A 519 -4.88 47.18 24.59
N GLU A 520 -4.89 48.34 25.18
CA GLU A 520 -4.13 49.51 24.69
C GLU A 520 -2.61 49.26 24.73
N VAL A 521 -2.11 48.64 25.82
CA VAL A 521 -0.69 48.28 25.99
C VAL A 521 -0.25 47.22 24.97
N LEU A 522 -1.07 46.18 24.75
CA LEU A 522 -0.75 45.07 23.86
C LEU A 522 -1.04 45.35 22.38
N GLY A 523 -1.88 46.32 22.08
CA GLY A 523 -2.22 46.72 20.72
C GLY A 523 -2.83 45.61 19.90
N ASP A 524 -2.35 45.45 18.66
CA ASP A 524 -2.85 44.45 17.69
C ASP A 524 -2.39 43.02 17.98
N ARG A 525 -1.57 42.82 19.03
CA ARG A 525 -1.10 41.47 19.44
C ARG A 525 -2.21 40.61 20.03
N VAL A 526 -3.26 41.19 20.56
CA VAL A 526 -4.45 40.52 21.06
C VAL A 526 -5.70 41.14 20.41
N ASP A 527 -6.70 40.31 20.12
CA ASP A 527 -7.97 40.76 19.57
C ASP A 527 -8.86 41.31 20.69
N THR A 528 -8.96 40.58 21.78
CA THR A 528 -9.81 40.89 22.93
C THR A 528 -9.10 40.52 24.22
N VAL A 529 -9.43 41.26 25.31
CA VAL A 529 -9.03 40.92 26.69
C VAL A 529 -10.30 40.79 27.51
N LYS A 530 -10.43 39.69 28.27
CA LYS A 530 -11.62 39.42 29.08
C LYS A 530 -11.30 38.66 30.37
N ALA A 531 -12.27 38.62 31.30
CA ALA A 531 -12.19 37.73 32.44
C ALA A 531 -12.32 36.26 32.02
N SER A 532 -11.55 35.39 32.63
CA SER A 532 -11.65 33.95 32.40
C SER A 532 -12.70 33.33 33.32
N THR A 533 -13.58 32.55 32.74
CA THR A 533 -14.53 31.70 33.48
C THR A 533 -13.96 30.31 33.79
N LYS A 534 -12.77 29.98 33.27
CA LYS A 534 -12.18 28.63 33.32
C LYS A 534 -10.99 28.52 34.26
N LEU A 535 -10.19 29.61 34.36
CA LEU A 535 -8.95 29.59 35.14
C LEU A 535 -9.23 29.60 36.63
N LYS A 536 -8.53 28.72 37.38
CA LYS A 536 -8.57 28.64 38.82
C LYS A 536 -7.23 29.00 39.47
N THR A 537 -6.18 28.32 39.07
CA THR A 537 -4.84 28.42 39.69
C THR A 537 -3.90 29.32 38.90
N HIS A 538 -4.09 29.40 37.58
CA HIS A 538 -3.22 30.17 36.68
C HIS A 538 -3.75 31.62 36.51
N PRO A 539 -2.82 32.58 36.33
CA PRO A 539 -3.18 34.01 36.21
C PRO A 539 -3.78 34.34 34.85
N VAL A 540 -3.39 33.63 33.79
CA VAL A 540 -3.66 34.00 32.40
C VAL A 540 -3.63 32.81 31.47
N CYS A 541 -4.40 32.86 30.39
CA CYS A 541 -4.24 31.99 29.23
C CYS A 541 -4.60 32.74 27.94
N LEU A 542 -4.24 32.13 26.80
CA LEU A 542 -4.73 32.54 25.49
C LEU A 542 -5.76 31.52 25.00
N THR A 543 -6.82 32.04 24.38
CA THR A 543 -7.79 31.24 23.63
C THR A 543 -7.89 31.79 22.20
N SER A 544 -8.21 30.92 21.25
CA SER A 544 -8.46 31.34 19.88
C SER A 544 -9.90 31.83 19.71
N GLY A 545 -10.09 32.85 18.86
CA GLY A 545 -11.43 33.22 18.39
C GLY A 545 -11.93 32.19 17.34
N GLU A 546 -13.18 32.43 16.87
CA GLU A 546 -13.76 31.63 15.81
C GLU A 546 -12.87 31.58 14.55
N GLY A 547 -12.71 30.39 13.96
CA GLY A 547 -11.99 30.18 12.73
C GLY A 547 -10.66 29.43 12.93
N VAL A 548 -9.52 30.11 12.76
CA VAL A 548 -8.20 29.49 12.84
C VAL A 548 -7.79 29.29 14.31
N THR A 549 -7.44 28.05 14.67
CA THR A 549 -6.89 27.72 15.99
C THR A 549 -5.37 27.95 16.05
N PHE A 550 -4.76 27.89 17.25
CA PHE A 550 -3.31 28.02 17.39
C PHE A 550 -2.56 26.87 16.74
N GLU A 551 -3.09 25.65 16.78
CA GLU A 551 -2.47 24.49 16.14
C GLU A 551 -2.58 24.57 14.61
N MET A 552 -3.71 25.06 14.09
CA MET A 552 -3.84 25.37 12.66
C MET A 552 -2.85 26.46 12.22
N GLU A 553 -2.68 27.53 13.01
CA GLU A 553 -1.69 28.58 12.76
C GLU A 553 -0.27 27.99 12.70
N LYS A 554 0.11 27.14 13.65
CA LYS A 554 1.40 26.44 13.68
C LYS A 554 1.58 25.54 12.44
N TYR A 555 0.55 24.80 12.08
CA TYR A 555 0.57 23.92 10.91
C TYR A 555 0.76 24.72 9.61
N PHE A 556 -0.06 25.73 9.36
CA PHE A 556 0.02 26.54 8.15
C PHE A 556 1.32 27.34 8.08
N THR A 557 1.82 27.83 9.22
CA THR A 557 3.14 28.51 9.26
C THR A 557 4.28 27.57 8.85
N ALA A 558 4.18 26.27 9.16
CA ALA A 558 5.20 25.28 8.81
C ALA A 558 5.09 24.79 7.35
N VAL A 559 3.87 24.64 6.82
CA VAL A 559 3.61 23.98 5.52
C VAL A 559 3.41 25.00 4.39
N GLN A 560 2.71 26.10 4.65
CA GLN A 560 2.33 27.14 3.69
C GLN A 560 2.46 28.55 4.32
N PRO A 561 3.67 28.99 4.66
CA PRO A 561 3.87 30.28 5.36
C PRO A 561 3.38 31.50 4.58
N GLU A 562 3.27 31.38 3.25
CA GLU A 562 2.74 32.43 2.37
C GLU A 562 1.27 32.78 2.60
N LEU A 563 0.48 31.89 3.19
CA LEU A 563 -0.92 32.16 3.52
C LEU A 563 -1.08 33.18 4.64
N GLY A 564 -0.08 33.33 5.52
CA GLY A 564 -0.05 34.31 6.60
C GLY A 564 -1.23 34.19 7.57
N LEU A 565 -1.82 32.99 7.69
CA LEU A 565 -2.99 32.75 8.55
C LEU A 565 -2.57 32.85 10.02
N LYS A 566 -3.28 33.68 10.78
CA LYS A 566 -3.07 33.84 12.22
C LYS A 566 -4.38 33.65 12.97
N ALA A 567 -4.30 32.95 14.09
CA ALA A 567 -5.42 32.84 15.02
C ALA A 567 -5.70 34.20 15.69
N LYS A 568 -6.96 34.53 15.87
CA LYS A 568 -7.36 35.65 16.72
C LYS A 568 -7.01 35.31 18.17
N ARG A 569 -6.23 36.16 18.82
CA ARG A 569 -5.77 35.96 20.19
C ARG A 569 -6.67 36.63 21.19
N ILE A 570 -7.36 35.87 22.01
CA ILE A 570 -8.16 36.35 23.13
C ILE A 570 -7.37 36.10 24.41
N LEU A 571 -6.98 37.16 25.13
CA LEU A 571 -6.30 37.07 26.40
C LEU A 571 -7.33 36.96 27.53
N GLU A 572 -7.33 35.81 28.20
CA GLU A 572 -8.19 35.56 29.35
C GLU A 572 -7.40 35.69 30.67
N LEU A 573 -7.93 36.48 31.59
CA LEU A 573 -7.30 36.75 32.87
C LEU A 573 -8.12 36.20 34.03
N ASN A 574 -7.47 35.56 34.97
CA ASN A 574 -8.07 35.14 36.23
C ASN A 574 -8.10 36.36 37.18
N VAL A 575 -9.26 36.97 37.32
CA VAL A 575 -9.45 38.21 38.11
C VAL A 575 -9.26 37.98 39.62
N ASP A 576 -9.39 36.77 40.11
CA ASP A 576 -9.13 36.38 41.52
C ASP A 576 -7.65 36.13 41.82
N HIS A 577 -6.82 36.05 40.76
CA HIS A 577 -5.41 35.71 40.96
C HIS A 577 -4.59 36.90 41.46
N PRO A 578 -3.66 36.73 42.42
CA PRO A 578 -2.83 37.81 42.95
C PRO A 578 -2.07 38.63 41.91
N ALA A 579 -1.70 38.02 40.77
CA ALA A 579 -1.03 38.73 39.70
C ALA A 579 -1.93 39.76 39.00
N PHE A 580 -3.23 39.45 38.80
CA PHE A 580 -4.20 40.41 38.28
C PHE A 580 -4.47 41.53 39.28
N MET A 581 -4.64 41.23 40.54
CA MET A 581 -4.83 42.23 41.62
C MET A 581 -3.63 43.18 41.74
N ALA A 582 -2.40 42.64 41.55
CA ALA A 582 -1.20 43.48 41.50
C ALA A 582 -1.18 44.40 40.27
N LEU A 583 -1.62 43.92 39.09
CA LEU A 583 -1.76 44.76 37.91
C LEU A 583 -2.79 45.85 38.11
N GLU A 584 -3.97 45.51 38.65
CA GLU A 584 -5.05 46.45 38.92
C GLU A 584 -4.61 47.55 39.92
N THR A 585 -3.90 47.16 40.98
CA THR A 585 -3.34 48.12 41.92
C THR A 585 -2.29 49.01 41.26
N ALA A 586 -1.42 48.43 40.44
CA ALA A 586 -0.40 49.20 39.74
C ALA A 586 -1.01 50.14 38.69
N ARG A 587 -2.10 49.75 38.01
CA ARG A 587 -2.80 50.60 37.03
C ARG A 587 -3.17 51.97 37.61
N VAL A 588 -3.58 51.99 38.85
CA VAL A 588 -3.99 53.20 39.54
C VAL A 588 -2.80 53.96 40.13
N LEU A 589 -1.82 53.27 40.72
CA LEU A 589 -0.72 53.88 41.47
C LEU A 589 0.57 54.10 40.66
N ASP A 590 0.88 53.24 39.71
CA ASP A 590 2.09 53.25 38.87
C ASP A 590 1.80 52.63 37.50
N PRO A 591 1.21 53.42 36.59
CA PRO A 591 0.82 52.92 35.25
C PRO A 591 1.99 52.31 34.43
N GLU A 592 3.21 52.79 34.61
CA GLU A 592 4.36 52.22 33.90
C GLU A 592 4.71 50.82 34.40
N ARG A 593 4.53 50.55 35.69
CA ARG A 593 4.64 49.19 36.24
C ARG A 593 3.50 48.29 35.79
N ALA A 594 2.29 48.82 35.67
CA ALA A 594 1.15 48.10 35.16
C ALA A 594 1.34 47.66 33.71
N LYS A 595 1.95 48.49 32.84
CA LYS A 595 2.33 48.13 31.48
C LYS A 595 3.28 46.90 31.48
N LYS A 596 4.27 46.89 32.36
CA LYS A 596 5.20 45.76 32.50
C LYS A 596 4.47 44.48 32.90
N TYR A 597 3.51 44.56 33.84
CA TYR A 597 2.72 43.40 34.23
C TYR A 597 1.85 42.87 33.08
N ALA A 598 1.22 43.74 32.30
CA ALA A 598 0.47 43.34 31.12
C ALA A 598 1.34 42.60 30.08
N GLU A 599 2.53 43.11 29.81
CA GLU A 599 3.50 42.49 28.91
C GLU A 599 3.99 41.12 29.44
N ILE A 600 4.24 41.01 30.74
CA ILE A 600 4.67 39.73 31.35
C ILE A 600 3.55 38.72 31.27
N LEU A 601 2.32 39.07 31.63
CA LEU A 601 1.18 38.15 31.57
C LEU A 601 0.93 37.67 30.13
N TYR A 602 1.00 38.58 29.15
CA TYR A 602 0.86 38.19 27.74
C TYR A 602 1.94 37.21 27.27
N ASN A 603 3.20 37.49 27.59
CA ASN A 603 4.29 36.57 27.21
C ASN A 603 4.20 35.21 27.94
N GLN A 604 3.73 35.19 29.21
CA GLN A 604 3.41 33.97 29.90
C GLN A 604 2.32 33.16 29.21
N ALA A 605 1.27 33.85 28.76
CA ALA A 605 0.16 33.24 28.03
C ALA A 605 0.61 32.66 26.69
N LEU A 606 1.55 33.32 25.97
CA LEU A 606 2.21 32.75 24.78
C LEU A 606 2.96 31.45 25.07
N LEU A 607 3.78 31.46 26.17
CA LEU A 607 4.52 30.26 26.57
C LEU A 607 3.58 29.10 26.90
N ILE A 608 2.51 29.36 27.64
CA ILE A 608 1.50 28.36 28.01
C ILE A 608 0.82 27.79 26.75
N ALA A 609 0.54 28.65 25.76
CA ALA A 609 -0.06 28.25 24.50
C ALA A 609 0.93 27.56 23.52
N GLY A 610 2.20 27.40 23.92
CA GLY A 610 3.24 26.85 23.03
C GLY A 610 3.54 27.74 21.83
N LEU A 611 3.27 29.05 21.93
CA LEU A 611 3.54 30.05 20.91
C LEU A 611 4.90 30.73 21.14
N PRO A 612 5.61 31.10 20.07
CA PRO A 612 6.90 31.76 20.23
C PRO A 612 6.77 33.17 20.81
N ILE A 613 7.64 33.51 21.75
CA ILE A 613 7.83 34.87 22.22
C ILE A 613 8.62 35.65 21.16
N GLU A 614 8.11 36.82 20.73
CA GLU A 614 8.75 37.64 19.68
C GLU A 614 10.17 38.11 20.10
N ASN A 615 10.33 38.50 21.38
CA ASN A 615 11.62 38.94 21.92
C ASN A 615 11.89 38.33 23.31
N PRO A 616 12.49 37.11 23.38
CA PRO A 616 12.78 36.44 24.65
C PRO A 616 13.72 37.22 25.58
N SER A 617 14.66 38.00 25.02
CA SER A 617 15.58 38.81 25.83
C SER A 617 14.84 39.95 26.52
N ALA A 618 13.98 40.69 25.81
CA ALA A 618 13.16 41.75 26.40
C ALA A 618 12.21 41.22 27.48
N TYR A 619 11.63 40.02 27.26
CA TYR A 619 10.82 39.36 28.28
C TYR A 619 11.61 39.01 29.55
N THR A 620 12.84 38.51 29.39
CA THR A 620 13.73 38.23 30.52
C THR A 620 14.08 39.48 31.29
N ASP A 621 14.40 40.60 30.59
CA ASP A 621 14.71 41.89 31.20
C ASP A 621 13.50 42.45 31.98
N LEU A 622 12.28 42.30 31.45
CA LEU A 622 11.05 42.65 32.14
C LEU A 622 10.87 41.87 33.46
N LEU A 623 11.03 40.53 33.41
CA LEU A 623 10.97 39.69 34.61
C LEU A 623 12.01 40.12 35.67
N CYS A 624 13.25 40.34 35.25
CA CYS A 624 14.33 40.76 36.16
C CYS A 624 14.08 42.15 36.73
N SER A 625 13.33 43.03 36.02
CA SER A 625 12.98 44.36 36.52
C SER A 625 12.01 44.35 37.69
N LEU A 626 11.29 43.25 37.94
CA LEU A 626 10.38 43.09 39.09
C LEU A 626 11.10 42.83 40.40
N TRP A 627 12.38 42.40 40.38
CA TRP A 627 13.19 42.11 41.55
C TRP A 627 13.91 43.35 42.09
N LYS A 628 13.74 44.46 41.41
CA LYS A 628 14.23 45.78 41.86
C LYS A 628 13.10 46.58 42.50
#